data_54a4f3c22449043208bfcdbff962d615
#
_entry.id   54a4f3c22449043208bfcdbff962d615
#
_cell.length_a   1.000
_cell.length_b   1.000
_cell.length_c   1.000
_cell.angle_alpha   90.00
_cell.angle_beta   90.00
_cell.angle_gamma   90.00
#
_symmetry.space_group_name_H-M   'P 1'
#
loop_
_entity.id
_entity.type
_entity.pdbx_description
1 polymer ?
#
loop_
_entity_poly.entity_id
_entity_poly.type
_entity_poly.pdbx_seq_one_letter_code
_entity_poly.pdbx_strand_id
1 'polypeptide(L)'
;MKNSERSFARRIDLTSLQLFVAVCELGSIGRAAEREYIAASAVSKRLSDLEAAVDTALLYRHSRGVTLTPAGESLLHHARNVLYGLERMQGELSEYSDGVRGHVRMHATISSIVQFLPEDLGSFAREHSQIKIDLQEHLSADVLQAVHEGTADIGICNMGQANPHGLQTRPYRTDHLALVAPEDHPLTERSAI
;
A
#
# COMPACT_ATOMS: atom_id res chain seq x y z
N MET A 1 13.56 -27.61 14.00
CA MET A 1 12.88 -26.39 13.57
C MET A 1 13.82 -25.31 13.03
N LYS A 2 14.95 -24.94 13.66
CA LYS A 2 15.86 -23.87 13.19
C LYS A 2 16.53 -24.08 11.80
N ASN A 3 16.66 -25.29 11.28
CA ASN A 3 17.30 -25.56 9.98
C ASN A 3 16.35 -25.34 8.78
N SER A 4 15.04 -25.49 8.96
CA SER A 4 14.03 -25.29 7.90
C SER A 4 13.85 -23.80 7.57
N GLU A 5 13.86 -22.92 8.58
CA GLU A 5 13.67 -21.46 8.41
C GLU A 5 14.84 -20.80 7.67
N ARG A 6 16.10 -21.22 7.98
CA ARG A 6 17.28 -20.75 7.23
C ARG A 6 17.29 -21.21 5.76
N SER A 7 16.66 -22.35 5.47
CA SER A 7 16.52 -22.87 4.10
C SER A 7 15.51 -22.07 3.28
N PHE A 8 14.40 -21.59 3.88
CA PHE A 8 13.37 -20.82 3.20
C PHE A 8 13.90 -19.47 2.69
N ALA A 9 14.51 -18.67 3.57
CA ALA A 9 15.06 -17.35 3.21
C ALA A 9 16.15 -17.40 2.13
N ARG A 10 16.85 -18.53 1.99
CA ARG A 10 17.88 -18.74 0.96
C ARG A 10 17.30 -19.16 -0.40
N ARG A 11 16.06 -19.61 -0.44
CA ARG A 11 15.39 -20.08 -1.65
C ARG A 11 14.54 -19.00 -2.33
N ILE A 12 14.28 -17.92 -1.61
CA ILE A 12 13.52 -16.76 -2.13
C ILE A 12 14.49 -15.61 -2.36
N ASP A 13 14.53 -15.09 -3.56
CA ASP A 13 15.29 -13.89 -3.91
C ASP A 13 14.35 -12.72 -4.20
N LEU A 14 14.85 -11.49 -4.01
CA LEU A 14 14.08 -10.27 -4.16
C LEU A 14 13.57 -10.05 -5.59
N THR A 15 14.37 -10.43 -6.59
CA THR A 15 13.97 -10.30 -7.99
C THR A 15 12.77 -11.19 -8.29
N SER A 16 12.73 -12.42 -7.75
CA SER A 16 11.58 -13.31 -7.88
C SER A 16 10.32 -12.75 -7.20
N LEU A 17 10.45 -12.07 -6.05
CA LEU A 17 9.34 -11.38 -5.40
C LEU A 17 8.86 -10.18 -6.23
N GLN A 18 9.76 -9.35 -6.76
CA GLN A 18 9.42 -8.22 -7.65
C GLN A 18 8.65 -8.70 -8.88
N LEU A 19 9.14 -9.74 -9.55
CA LEU A 19 8.48 -10.31 -10.71
C LEU A 19 7.12 -10.92 -10.38
N PHE A 20 7.00 -11.57 -9.23
CA PHE A 20 5.72 -12.11 -8.76
C PHE A 20 4.71 -10.97 -8.55
N VAL A 21 5.09 -9.90 -7.86
CA VAL A 21 4.23 -8.70 -7.67
C VAL A 21 3.84 -8.11 -9.02
N ALA A 22 4.81 -7.90 -9.93
CA ALA A 22 4.56 -7.37 -11.27
C ALA A 22 3.55 -8.21 -12.07
N VAL A 23 3.68 -9.53 -12.00
CA VAL A 23 2.76 -10.45 -12.70
C VAL A 23 1.36 -10.41 -12.08
N CYS A 24 1.24 -10.30 -10.76
CA CYS A 24 -0.04 -10.18 -10.07
C CYS A 24 -0.77 -8.89 -10.44
N GLU A 25 -0.07 -7.75 -10.46
CA GLU A 25 -0.63 -6.44 -10.81
C GLU A 25 -1.10 -6.37 -12.27
N LEU A 26 -0.33 -6.95 -13.18
CA LEU A 26 -0.63 -6.92 -14.60
C LEU A 26 -1.52 -8.08 -15.06
N GLY A 27 -1.70 -9.13 -14.25
CA GLY A 27 -2.45 -10.32 -14.61
C GLY A 27 -1.85 -11.10 -15.78
N SER A 28 -0.57 -10.85 -16.14
CA SER A 28 0.07 -11.40 -17.34
C SER A 28 1.58 -11.48 -17.18
N ILE A 29 2.12 -12.68 -17.43
CA ILE A 29 3.57 -12.92 -17.46
C ILE A 29 4.24 -12.10 -18.59
N GLY A 30 3.59 -12.05 -19.78
CA GLY A 30 4.14 -11.31 -20.91
C GLY A 30 4.26 -9.81 -20.63
N ARG A 31 3.19 -9.18 -20.13
CA ARG A 31 3.22 -7.75 -19.79
C ARG A 31 4.20 -7.43 -18.65
N ALA A 32 4.31 -8.33 -17.67
CA ALA A 32 5.31 -8.16 -16.61
C ALA A 32 6.73 -8.28 -17.15
N ALA A 33 6.99 -9.22 -18.04
CA ALA A 33 8.28 -9.38 -18.69
C ALA A 33 8.69 -8.14 -19.51
N GLU A 34 7.74 -7.55 -20.24
CA GLU A 34 7.94 -6.29 -20.97
C GLU A 34 8.26 -5.13 -20.02
N ARG A 35 7.50 -4.97 -18.93
CA ARG A 35 7.72 -3.92 -17.93
C ARG A 35 9.08 -4.03 -17.27
N GLU A 36 9.49 -5.24 -16.95
CA GLU A 36 10.76 -5.50 -16.24
C GLU A 36 11.96 -5.72 -17.18
N TYR A 37 11.77 -5.57 -18.50
CA TYR A 37 12.81 -5.72 -19.54
C TYR A 37 13.52 -7.08 -19.50
N ILE A 38 12.79 -8.16 -19.26
CA ILE A 38 13.30 -9.53 -19.25
C ILE A 38 12.46 -10.48 -20.12
N ALA A 39 13.04 -11.61 -20.52
CA ALA A 39 12.33 -12.61 -21.30
C ALA A 39 11.18 -13.25 -20.52
N ALA A 40 10.01 -13.43 -21.13
CA ALA A 40 8.85 -14.05 -20.51
C ALA A 40 9.14 -15.49 -20.00
N SER A 41 10.03 -16.23 -20.68
CA SER A 41 10.50 -17.54 -20.24
C SER A 41 11.28 -17.50 -18.93
N ALA A 42 12.08 -16.42 -18.72
CA ALA A 42 12.83 -16.22 -17.48
C ALA A 42 11.89 -15.87 -16.34
N VAL A 43 10.88 -15.00 -16.57
CA VAL A 43 9.84 -14.71 -15.57
C VAL A 43 9.10 -15.99 -15.20
N SER A 44 8.62 -16.76 -16.20
CA SER A 44 7.91 -18.02 -15.96
C SER A 44 8.74 -19.00 -15.15
N LYS A 45 10.04 -19.12 -15.44
CA LYS A 45 10.95 -20.00 -14.70
C LYS A 45 11.08 -19.54 -13.24
N ARG A 46 11.34 -18.26 -12.99
CA ARG A 46 11.48 -17.73 -11.62
C ARG A 46 10.21 -17.89 -10.80
N LEU A 47 9.03 -17.73 -11.41
CA LEU A 47 7.76 -18.00 -10.73
C LEU A 47 7.60 -19.48 -10.38
N SER A 48 8.00 -20.38 -11.26
CA SER A 48 7.97 -21.82 -10.97
C SER A 48 8.97 -22.21 -9.87
N ASP A 49 10.16 -21.60 -9.87
CA ASP A 49 11.16 -21.80 -8.84
C ASP A 49 10.65 -21.26 -7.47
N LEU A 50 9.91 -20.13 -7.48
CA LEU A 50 9.27 -19.56 -6.30
C LEU A 50 8.15 -20.48 -5.77
N GLU A 51 7.27 -21.01 -6.63
CA GLU A 51 6.25 -21.99 -6.27
C GLU A 51 6.88 -23.26 -5.66
N ALA A 52 7.98 -23.74 -6.25
CA ALA A 52 8.72 -24.86 -5.71
C ALA A 52 9.38 -24.55 -4.37
N ALA A 53 9.83 -23.30 -4.13
CA ALA A 53 10.43 -22.90 -2.86
C ALA A 53 9.41 -22.89 -1.71
N VAL A 54 8.15 -22.58 -1.99
CA VAL A 54 7.04 -22.58 -1.01
C VAL A 54 6.24 -23.88 -0.99
N ASP A 55 6.56 -24.81 -1.89
CA ASP A 55 5.88 -26.10 -2.08
C ASP A 55 4.36 -25.95 -2.29
N THR A 56 3.96 -24.90 -3.01
CA THR A 56 2.55 -24.57 -3.24
C THR A 56 2.40 -23.73 -4.51
N ALA A 57 1.34 -24.00 -5.29
CA ALA A 57 0.98 -23.15 -6.41
C ALA A 57 0.52 -21.77 -5.94
N LEU A 58 1.08 -20.72 -6.51
CA LEU A 58 0.76 -19.33 -6.21
C LEU A 58 -0.16 -18.70 -7.25
N LEU A 59 -0.14 -19.25 -8.48
CA LEU A 59 -0.86 -18.72 -9.63
C LEU A 59 -1.68 -19.81 -10.33
N TYR A 60 -2.92 -19.47 -10.67
CA TYR A 60 -3.69 -20.19 -11.68
C TYR A 60 -3.35 -19.63 -13.06
N ARG A 61 -2.88 -20.50 -13.97
CA ARG A 61 -2.52 -20.11 -15.35
C ARG A 61 -3.65 -20.51 -16.30
N HIS A 62 -4.12 -19.57 -17.10
CA HIS A 62 -5.17 -19.80 -18.09
C HIS A 62 -4.89 -19.01 -19.38
N SER A 63 -5.67 -19.26 -20.43
CA SER A 63 -5.43 -18.68 -21.77
C SER A 63 -5.50 -17.14 -21.81
N ARG A 64 -6.13 -16.51 -20.82
CA ARG A 64 -6.27 -15.04 -20.72
C ARG A 64 -5.26 -14.39 -19.79
N GLY A 65 -4.38 -15.16 -19.14
CA GLY A 65 -3.38 -14.64 -18.21
C GLY A 65 -3.22 -15.49 -16.95
N VAL A 66 -3.04 -14.84 -15.83
CA VAL A 66 -2.87 -15.49 -14.52
C VAL A 66 -3.78 -14.85 -13.48
N THR A 67 -4.21 -15.65 -12.49
CA THR A 67 -4.93 -15.21 -11.30
C THR A 67 -4.27 -15.84 -10.07
N LEU A 68 -4.46 -15.21 -8.90
CA LEU A 68 -3.88 -15.68 -7.64
C LEU A 68 -4.60 -16.91 -7.10
N THR A 69 -3.85 -17.79 -6.45
CA THR A 69 -4.37 -18.74 -5.48
C THR A 69 -4.49 -18.06 -4.10
N PRO A 70 -5.18 -18.66 -3.11
CA PRO A 70 -5.18 -18.13 -1.72
C PRO A 70 -3.76 -18.03 -1.13
N ALA A 71 -2.86 -18.96 -1.47
CA ALA A 71 -1.45 -18.88 -1.09
C ALA A 71 -0.73 -17.75 -1.83
N GLY A 72 -1.09 -17.50 -3.09
CA GLY A 72 -0.58 -16.38 -3.87
C GLY A 72 -0.99 -15.02 -3.29
N GLU A 73 -2.23 -14.87 -2.83
CA GLU A 73 -2.70 -13.65 -2.15
C GLU A 73 -1.90 -13.39 -0.87
N SER A 74 -1.69 -14.42 -0.06
CA SER A 74 -0.87 -14.32 1.14
C SER A 74 0.57 -13.92 0.82
N LEU A 75 1.18 -14.57 -0.19
CA LEU A 75 2.54 -14.22 -0.60
C LEU A 75 2.61 -12.81 -1.18
N LEU A 76 1.63 -12.36 -1.95
CA LEU A 76 1.59 -11.02 -2.53
C LEU A 76 1.64 -9.94 -1.43
N HIS A 77 0.83 -10.11 -0.38
CA HIS A 77 0.85 -9.23 0.78
C HIS A 77 2.26 -9.18 1.43
N HIS A 78 2.86 -10.33 1.71
CA HIS A 78 4.19 -10.38 2.32
C HIS A 78 5.31 -9.89 1.38
N ALA A 79 5.21 -10.19 0.08
CA ALA A 79 6.19 -9.74 -0.92
C ALA A 79 6.20 -8.22 -1.03
N ARG A 80 5.04 -7.58 -1.07
CA ARG A 80 4.92 -6.12 -1.05
C ARG A 80 5.56 -5.52 0.19
N ASN A 81 5.30 -6.08 1.37
CA ASN A 81 5.88 -5.59 2.62
C ASN A 81 7.42 -5.70 2.65
N VAL A 82 7.99 -6.78 2.10
CA VAL A 82 9.44 -6.96 2.00
C VAL A 82 10.06 -5.96 1.04
N LEU A 83 9.52 -5.83 -0.16
CA LEU A 83 10.01 -4.89 -1.18
C LEU A 83 9.91 -3.45 -0.68
N TYR A 84 8.81 -3.14 -0.06
CA TYR A 84 8.59 -1.87 0.59
C TYR A 84 9.59 -1.57 1.71
N GLY A 85 9.89 -2.56 2.57
CA GLY A 85 10.93 -2.41 3.61
C GLY A 85 12.31 -2.08 3.02
N LEU A 86 12.61 -2.58 1.82
CA LEU A 86 13.84 -2.24 1.11
C LEU A 86 13.84 -0.81 0.55
N GLU A 87 12.72 -0.36 -0.03
CA GLU A 87 12.58 1.02 -0.49
C GLU A 87 12.72 2.00 0.68
N ARG A 88 12.11 1.67 1.80
CA ARG A 88 12.23 2.44 3.04
C ARG A 88 13.68 2.49 3.54
N MET A 89 14.37 1.35 3.55
CA MET A 89 15.78 1.29 3.90
C MET A 89 16.64 2.15 2.98
N GLN A 90 16.38 2.13 1.67
CA GLN A 90 17.08 2.98 0.71
C GLN A 90 16.80 4.47 0.98
N GLY A 91 15.53 4.83 1.24
CA GLY A 91 15.15 6.19 1.63
C GLY A 91 15.88 6.65 2.88
N GLU A 92 15.81 5.88 3.96
CA GLU A 92 16.49 6.16 5.22
C GLU A 92 18.01 6.31 5.05
N LEU A 93 18.64 5.47 4.23
CA LEU A 93 20.08 5.57 3.97
C LEU A 93 20.44 6.80 3.13
N SER A 94 19.64 7.19 2.14
CA SER A 94 19.87 8.39 1.36
C SER A 94 19.73 9.67 2.19
N GLU A 95 18.86 9.65 3.19
CA GLU A 95 18.61 10.77 4.10
C GLU A 95 19.84 11.09 4.98
N TYR A 96 20.70 10.11 5.27
CA TYR A 96 21.97 10.37 5.96
C TYR A 96 22.92 11.27 5.15
N SER A 97 22.81 11.24 3.81
CA SER A 97 23.58 12.11 2.92
C SER A 97 22.99 13.53 2.82
N ASP A 98 21.66 13.66 2.97
CA ASP A 98 20.91 14.89 2.74
C ASP A 98 20.52 15.64 4.03
N GLY A 99 20.86 15.08 5.20
CA GLY A 99 20.57 15.68 6.52
C GLY A 99 19.10 15.55 6.95
N VAL A 100 18.27 14.80 6.21
CA VAL A 100 16.89 14.42 6.58
C VAL A 100 16.96 13.31 7.63
N ARG A 101 16.15 13.36 8.67
CA ARG A 101 16.16 12.39 9.78
C ARG A 101 14.95 11.47 9.82
N GLY A 102 14.05 11.58 8.88
CA GLY A 102 12.88 10.72 8.79
C GLY A 102 11.99 11.03 7.61
N HIS A 103 11.29 10.02 7.11
CA HIS A 103 10.33 10.12 6.02
C HIS A 103 9.03 9.45 6.46
N VAL A 104 7.91 10.17 6.34
CA VAL A 104 6.58 9.68 6.68
C VAL A 104 5.71 9.76 5.43
N ARG A 105 5.14 8.63 5.01
CA ARG A 105 4.15 8.58 3.93
C ARG A 105 2.77 8.56 4.54
N MET A 106 2.02 9.56 4.17
CA MET A 106 0.67 9.78 4.66
C MET A 106 -0.31 9.69 3.50
N HIS A 107 -1.25 8.77 3.58
CA HIS A 107 -2.40 8.74 2.67
C HIS A 107 -3.61 9.33 3.37
N ALA A 108 -4.33 10.19 2.70
CA ALA A 108 -5.49 10.86 3.30
C ALA A 108 -6.62 11.08 2.30
N THR A 109 -7.83 11.18 2.80
CA THR A 109 -8.98 11.59 1.99
C THR A 109 -8.94 13.09 1.70
N ILE A 110 -9.53 13.50 0.58
CA ILE A 110 -9.56 14.90 0.16
C ILE A 110 -10.13 15.84 1.23
N SER A 111 -11.16 15.42 1.97
CA SER A 111 -11.73 16.21 3.06
C SER A 111 -10.72 16.52 4.14
N SER A 112 -9.92 15.53 4.53
CA SER A 112 -8.86 15.70 5.54
C SER A 112 -7.73 16.60 5.03
N ILE A 113 -7.35 16.43 3.74
CA ILE A 113 -6.30 17.24 3.09
C ILE A 113 -6.69 18.72 3.02
N VAL A 114 -7.96 19.00 2.70
CA VAL A 114 -8.41 20.39 2.51
C VAL A 114 -8.72 21.07 3.84
N GLN A 115 -9.31 20.36 4.80
CA GLN A 115 -9.85 21.00 6.00
C GLN A 115 -8.87 21.04 7.19
N PHE A 116 -8.10 19.98 7.41
CA PHE A 116 -7.39 19.81 8.68
C PHE A 116 -5.87 19.69 8.53
N LEU A 117 -5.39 18.94 7.55
CA LEU A 117 -3.98 18.62 7.42
C LEU A 117 -3.06 19.81 7.14
N PRO A 118 -3.44 20.86 6.38
CA PRO A 118 -2.52 21.96 6.09
C PRO A 118 -2.02 22.67 7.34
N GLU A 119 -2.88 22.88 8.33
CA GLU A 119 -2.52 23.54 9.59
C GLU A 119 -1.63 22.63 10.44
N ASP A 120 -2.03 21.38 10.64
CA ASP A 120 -1.32 20.42 11.47
C ASP A 120 0.05 20.06 10.87
N LEU A 121 0.13 19.81 9.55
CA LEU A 121 1.39 19.53 8.86
C LEU A 121 2.30 20.76 8.78
N GLY A 122 1.74 21.94 8.59
CA GLY A 122 2.50 23.19 8.62
C GLY A 122 3.12 23.47 9.98
N SER A 123 2.42 23.15 11.07
CA SER A 123 2.95 23.22 12.43
C SER A 123 4.05 22.21 12.68
N PHE A 124 3.79 20.96 12.32
CA PHE A 124 4.73 19.86 12.45
C PHE A 124 6.04 20.10 11.67
N ALA A 125 5.95 20.57 10.43
CA ALA A 125 7.12 20.84 9.60
C ALA A 125 8.01 21.96 10.15
N ARG A 126 7.43 22.95 10.87
CA ARG A 126 8.23 24.00 11.54
C ARG A 126 9.01 23.45 12.73
N GLU A 127 8.42 22.53 13.48
CA GLU A 127 9.06 21.93 14.67
C GLU A 127 10.02 20.79 14.29
N HIS A 128 9.75 20.12 13.20
CA HIS A 128 10.47 18.93 12.75
C HIS A 128 10.95 19.05 11.30
N SER A 129 11.74 20.11 11.02
CA SER A 129 12.21 20.44 9.67
C SER A 129 13.06 19.35 8.99
N GLN A 130 13.53 18.37 9.75
CA GLN A 130 14.33 17.25 9.26
C GLN A 130 13.47 16.02 8.92
N ILE A 131 12.13 16.09 9.09
CA ILE A 131 11.22 15.02 8.71
C ILE A 131 10.51 15.40 7.43
N LYS A 132 10.65 14.57 6.40
CA LYS A 132 9.93 14.70 5.15
C LYS A 132 8.58 14.01 5.25
N ILE A 133 7.52 14.68 4.82
CA ILE A 133 6.19 14.07 4.70
C ILE A 133 5.81 13.98 3.23
N ASP A 134 5.51 12.78 2.76
CA ASP A 134 4.90 12.54 1.46
C ASP A 134 3.40 12.31 1.66
N LEU A 135 2.59 13.25 1.19
CA LEU A 135 1.14 13.24 1.34
C LEU A 135 0.49 12.89 0.02
N GLN A 136 -0.32 11.83 0.01
CA GLN A 136 -1.05 11.38 -1.18
C GLN A 136 -2.56 11.33 -0.90
N GLU A 137 -3.34 11.73 -1.90
CA GLU A 137 -4.79 11.66 -1.86
C GLU A 137 -5.27 10.28 -2.31
N HIS A 138 -6.14 9.68 -1.48
CA HIS A 138 -6.77 8.40 -1.78
C HIS A 138 -8.20 8.31 -1.21
N LEU A 139 -9.00 7.38 -1.71
CA LEU A 139 -10.29 7.04 -1.10
C LEU A 139 -10.09 6.28 0.22
N SER A 140 -11.08 6.33 1.12
CA SER A 140 -10.97 5.72 2.45
C SER A 140 -10.57 4.23 2.41
N ALA A 141 -11.10 3.46 1.47
CA ALA A 141 -10.76 2.04 1.32
C ALA A 141 -9.28 1.85 0.94
N ASP A 142 -8.79 2.66 0.00
CA ASP A 142 -7.40 2.61 -0.48
C ASP A 142 -6.42 3.08 0.61
N VAL A 143 -6.81 4.08 1.41
CA VAL A 143 -6.03 4.54 2.58
C VAL A 143 -5.84 3.40 3.58
N LEU A 144 -6.93 2.70 3.95
CA LEU A 144 -6.86 1.58 4.88
C LEU A 144 -6.00 0.43 4.32
N GLN A 145 -6.17 0.13 3.03
CA GLN A 145 -5.39 -0.89 2.37
C GLN A 145 -3.90 -0.53 2.32
N ALA A 146 -3.56 0.70 1.97
CA ALA A 146 -2.18 1.17 1.90
C ALA A 146 -1.47 1.04 3.26
N VAL A 147 -2.13 1.41 4.36
CA VAL A 147 -1.56 1.23 5.71
C VAL A 147 -1.44 -0.25 6.08
N HIS A 148 -2.45 -1.05 5.73
CA HIS A 148 -2.42 -2.50 5.97
C HIS A 148 -1.27 -3.19 5.20
N GLU A 149 -1.06 -2.80 3.95
CA GLU A 149 0.01 -3.30 3.09
C GLU A 149 1.38 -2.68 3.39
N GLY A 150 1.45 -1.67 4.27
CA GLY A 150 2.68 -0.96 4.61
C GLY A 150 3.16 0.00 3.51
N THR A 151 2.38 0.31 2.49
CA THR A 151 2.69 1.31 1.45
C THR A 151 2.47 2.74 1.93
N ALA A 152 1.73 2.93 3.01
CA ALA A 152 1.65 4.16 3.80
C ALA A 152 1.98 3.87 5.27
N ASP A 153 2.61 4.83 5.95
CA ASP A 153 2.94 4.75 7.37
C ASP A 153 1.76 5.21 8.22
N ILE A 154 0.99 6.19 7.72
CA ILE A 154 -0.18 6.78 8.38
C ILE A 154 -1.29 6.95 7.34
N GLY A 155 -2.53 6.64 7.75
CA GLY A 155 -3.72 6.90 6.99
C GLY A 155 -4.70 7.80 7.73
N ILE A 156 -5.29 8.78 7.05
CA ILE A 156 -6.38 9.60 7.57
C ILE A 156 -7.59 9.47 6.66
N CYS A 157 -8.64 8.85 7.18
CA CYS A 157 -9.84 8.59 6.41
C CYS A 157 -11.08 8.54 7.30
N ASN A 158 -12.24 8.62 6.66
CA ASN A 158 -13.50 8.31 7.33
C ASN A 158 -13.67 6.79 7.39
N MET A 159 -13.73 6.27 8.61
CA MET A 159 -13.82 4.82 8.82
C MET A 159 -15.19 4.25 8.44
N GLY A 160 -16.27 5.05 8.52
CA GLY A 160 -17.64 4.56 8.30
C GLY A 160 -17.92 3.28 9.11
N GLN A 161 -18.32 2.20 8.41
CA GLN A 161 -18.49 0.87 8.96
C GLN A 161 -17.30 -0.07 8.66
N ALA A 162 -16.19 0.46 8.13
CA ALA A 162 -15.03 -0.36 7.81
C ALA A 162 -14.39 -0.93 9.09
N ASN A 163 -14.08 -2.22 9.08
CA ASN A 163 -13.38 -2.86 10.16
C ASN A 163 -11.88 -2.90 9.84
N PRO A 164 -11.06 -2.12 10.55
CA PRO A 164 -9.63 -2.03 10.28
C PRO A 164 -8.87 -3.21 10.90
N HIS A 165 -9.18 -4.44 10.48
CA HIS A 165 -8.50 -5.62 10.99
C HIS A 165 -6.97 -5.45 10.92
N GLY A 166 -6.32 -5.59 12.08
CA GLY A 166 -4.86 -5.51 12.18
C GLY A 166 -4.26 -4.09 12.22
N LEU A 167 -5.07 -3.03 12.16
CA LEU A 167 -4.61 -1.66 12.26
C LEU A 167 -4.95 -1.05 13.63
N GLN A 168 -4.06 -0.20 14.13
CA GLN A 168 -4.35 0.67 15.27
C GLN A 168 -5.00 1.96 14.77
N THR A 169 -6.16 2.31 15.30
CA THR A 169 -6.89 3.51 14.93
C THR A 169 -7.06 4.46 16.10
N ARG A 170 -7.07 5.76 15.80
CA ARG A 170 -7.35 6.82 16.77
C ARG A 170 -8.27 7.86 16.14
N PRO A 171 -9.21 8.46 16.88
CA PRO A 171 -9.95 9.63 16.40
C PRO A 171 -8.98 10.77 16.11
N TYR A 172 -9.19 11.45 14.97
CA TYR A 172 -8.39 12.61 14.60
C TYR A 172 -9.20 13.90 14.69
N ARG A 173 -10.25 14.03 13.89
CA ARG A 173 -11.17 15.17 13.84
C ARG A 173 -12.59 14.69 13.64
N THR A 174 -13.56 15.50 14.03
CA THR A 174 -14.99 15.27 13.74
C THR A 174 -15.42 16.20 12.61
N ASP A 175 -16.08 15.63 11.61
CA ASP A 175 -16.65 16.34 10.49
C ASP A 175 -18.18 16.21 10.49
N HIS A 176 -18.87 17.16 9.90
CA HIS A 176 -20.32 17.19 9.80
C HIS A 176 -20.74 17.31 8.34
N LEU A 177 -21.56 16.38 7.89
CA LEU A 177 -22.19 16.49 6.60
C LEU A 177 -23.33 17.53 6.67
N ALA A 178 -23.35 18.47 5.72
CA ALA A 178 -24.40 19.44 5.57
C ALA A 178 -25.07 19.26 4.21
N LEU A 179 -26.38 19.30 4.19
CA LEU A 179 -27.14 19.38 2.95
C LEU A 179 -27.20 20.86 2.51
N VAL A 180 -26.80 21.09 1.27
CA VAL A 180 -26.91 22.42 0.64
C VAL A 180 -28.04 22.37 -0.40
N ALA A 181 -28.96 23.30 -0.32
CA ALA A 181 -30.05 23.42 -1.27
C ALA A 181 -30.30 24.91 -1.59
N PRO A 182 -30.90 25.23 -2.75
CA PRO A 182 -31.43 26.58 -3.04
C PRO A 182 -32.39 27.05 -1.94
N GLU A 183 -32.47 28.35 -1.72
CA GLU A 183 -33.26 28.95 -0.62
C GLU A 183 -34.75 28.62 -0.69
N ASP A 184 -35.28 28.42 -1.90
CA ASP A 184 -36.67 28.06 -2.20
C ASP A 184 -36.93 26.54 -2.26
N HIS A 185 -35.91 25.69 -1.92
CA HIS A 185 -36.07 24.26 -2.00
C HIS A 185 -36.93 23.72 -0.84
N PRO A 186 -37.87 22.77 -1.09
CA PRO A 186 -38.79 22.24 -0.05
C PRO A 186 -38.10 21.64 1.19
N LEU A 187 -36.83 21.27 1.09
CA LEU A 187 -36.05 20.75 2.20
C LEU A 187 -35.61 21.81 3.19
N THR A 188 -35.60 23.10 2.82
CA THR A 188 -35.21 24.20 3.72
C THR A 188 -36.25 24.43 4.84
N GLU A 189 -37.48 23.97 4.67
CA GLU A 189 -38.56 24.04 5.67
C GLU A 189 -38.48 22.90 6.70
N ARG A 190 -37.58 21.91 6.52
CA ARG A 190 -37.43 20.77 7.42
C ARG A 190 -36.37 21.05 8.46
N SER A 191 -36.69 20.85 9.74
CA SER A 191 -35.76 21.03 10.87
C SER A 191 -34.77 19.86 11.06
N ALA A 192 -35.01 18.72 10.40
CA ALA A 192 -34.12 17.57 10.35
C ALA A 192 -34.34 16.79 9.05
N ILE A 193 -33.28 16.27 8.48
CA ILE A 193 -33.27 15.46 7.26
C ILE A 193 -32.67 14.10 7.60
#